data_bfce5c8de252a319d081ea87bdad18e9
#
_entry.id   bfce5c8de252a319d081ea87bdad18e9
#
_cell.length_a   1.000
_cell.length_b   1.000
_cell.length_c   1.000
_cell.angle_alpha   90.00
_cell.angle_beta   90.00
_cell.angle_gamma   90.00
#
_symmetry.space_group_name_H-M   'P 1'
#
loop_
_entity.id
_entity.type
_entity.pdbx_description
1 polymer ?
#
loop_
_entity_poly.entity_id
_entity_poly.type
_entity_poly.pdbx_seq_one_letter_code
_entity_poly.pdbx_strand_id
1 'polypeptide(L)'
;MIQIRRRFKSAATTRKILNLWPPLLFSGIHITELSEDFRHIKSRLRDWPSTRNLHGAQFGGSLFALTDAVYAVMFNGLIGNKYFVWDKSAHIDFIKPGRGEVYIDCTITDEMLADVYEHTKNGEKYLPEYEVRIFDKNGDTVAIAKRTLYIRLKPSFRPKAESQPPA
;
A
#
# COMPACT_ATOMS: atom_id res chain seq x y z
N MET A 1 21.04 8.81 7.76
CA MET A 1 19.63 8.91 7.32
C MET A 1 19.62 8.79 5.80
N ILE A 2 19.33 7.58 5.27
CA ILE A 2 19.36 7.29 3.82
C ILE A 2 18.21 8.06 3.16
N GLN A 3 18.55 8.96 2.24
CA GLN A 3 17.57 9.79 1.53
C GLN A 3 16.64 8.91 0.66
N ILE A 4 15.42 8.72 1.12
CA ILE A 4 14.33 8.01 0.42
C ILE A 4 13.92 8.73 -0.90
N ARG A 5 14.38 9.97 -1.12
CA ARG A 5 14.01 10.85 -2.25
C ARG A 5 14.30 10.32 -3.67
N ARG A 6 14.99 9.17 -3.85
CA ARG A 6 15.34 8.62 -5.17
C ARG A 6 14.69 7.27 -5.52
N ARG A 7 13.86 6.67 -4.63
CA ARG A 7 13.37 5.29 -4.82
C ARG A 7 12.22 5.12 -5.82
N PHE A 8 11.37 6.13 -6.00
CA PHE A 8 10.21 6.07 -6.89
C PHE A 8 10.49 6.78 -8.23
N LYS A 9 11.54 6.40 -8.95
CA LYS A 9 11.87 7.00 -10.26
C LYS A 9 11.00 6.48 -11.40
N SER A 10 10.62 5.20 -11.35
CA SER A 10 9.67 4.57 -12.26
C SER A 10 8.99 3.39 -11.57
N ALA A 11 7.79 3.03 -12.00
CA ALA A 11 7.04 1.89 -11.50
C ALA A 11 7.82 0.58 -11.70
N ALA A 12 8.44 0.40 -12.87
CA ALA A 12 9.25 -0.77 -13.17
C ALA A 12 10.44 -0.93 -12.22
N THR A 13 11.15 0.16 -11.90
CA THR A 13 12.27 0.14 -10.96
C THR A 13 11.77 -0.14 -9.53
N THR A 14 10.69 0.51 -9.11
CA THR A 14 10.06 0.30 -7.81
C THR A 14 9.65 -1.16 -7.63
N ARG A 15 8.96 -1.73 -8.62
CA ARG A 15 8.55 -3.14 -8.62
C ARG A 15 9.74 -4.09 -8.49
N LYS A 16 10.83 -3.85 -9.24
CA LYS A 16 12.06 -4.68 -9.15
C LYS A 16 12.68 -4.60 -7.75
N ILE A 17 12.82 -3.41 -7.19
CA ILE A 17 13.38 -3.21 -5.84
C ILE A 17 12.52 -3.92 -4.79
N LEU A 18 11.20 -3.76 -4.82
CA LEU A 18 10.30 -4.39 -3.87
C LEU A 18 10.30 -5.91 -3.98
N ASN A 19 10.36 -6.46 -5.20
CA ASN A 19 10.44 -7.91 -5.43
C ASN A 19 11.76 -8.53 -4.95
N LEU A 20 12.83 -7.74 -4.82
CA LEU A 20 14.12 -8.15 -4.29
C LEU A 20 14.29 -7.76 -2.81
N TRP A 21 13.37 -6.98 -2.27
CA TRP A 21 13.46 -6.55 -0.88
C TRP A 21 13.19 -7.72 0.07
N PRO A 22 14.14 -8.02 1.00
CA PRO A 22 14.08 -9.23 1.82
C PRO A 22 12.75 -9.49 2.53
N PRO A 23 12.07 -8.49 3.16
CA PRO A 23 10.78 -8.71 3.80
C PRO A 23 9.71 -9.26 2.88
N LEU A 24 9.59 -8.77 1.64
CA LEU A 24 8.62 -9.28 0.67
C LEU A 24 9.09 -10.60 0.05
N LEU A 25 10.36 -10.65 -0.35
CA LEU A 25 10.94 -11.83 -1.01
C LEU A 25 10.81 -13.08 -0.14
N PHE A 26 11.26 -13.01 1.12
CA PHE A 26 11.23 -14.16 2.03
C PHE A 26 9.83 -14.48 2.57
N SER A 27 8.90 -13.51 2.55
CA SER A 27 7.48 -13.78 2.81
C SER A 27 6.76 -14.42 1.62
N GLY A 28 7.44 -14.65 0.49
CA GLY A 28 6.84 -15.24 -0.72
C GLY A 28 6.02 -14.27 -1.56
N ILE A 29 6.06 -12.97 -1.25
CA ILE A 29 5.29 -11.95 -1.91
C ILE A 29 5.98 -11.53 -3.22
N HIS A 30 5.20 -11.38 -4.29
CA HIS A 30 5.69 -10.94 -5.57
C HIS A 30 4.70 -9.98 -6.24
N ILE A 31 5.16 -8.76 -6.50
CA ILE A 31 4.40 -7.77 -7.27
C ILE A 31 4.50 -8.14 -8.74
N THR A 32 3.38 -8.60 -9.32
CA THR A 32 3.31 -9.02 -10.72
C THR A 32 3.14 -7.85 -11.66
N GLU A 33 2.40 -6.82 -11.22
CA GLU A 33 2.12 -5.61 -11.99
C GLU A 33 2.18 -4.38 -11.08
N LEU A 34 2.74 -3.30 -11.59
CA LEU A 34 2.61 -1.95 -11.05
C LEU A 34 2.57 -1.01 -12.26
N SER A 35 1.43 -0.36 -12.48
CA SER A 35 1.22 0.53 -13.61
C SER A 35 2.19 1.72 -13.59
N GLU A 36 2.56 2.25 -14.76
CA GLU A 36 3.54 3.34 -14.87
C GLU A 36 3.09 4.61 -14.15
N ASP A 37 1.79 4.84 -14.07
CA ASP A 37 1.16 5.93 -13.33
C ASP A 37 0.96 5.64 -11.83
N PHE A 38 1.41 4.48 -11.32
CA PHE A 38 1.23 4.02 -9.94
C PHE A 38 -0.23 3.90 -9.46
N ARG A 39 -1.20 3.85 -10.38
CA ARG A 39 -2.62 3.75 -10.02
C ARG A 39 -3.13 2.34 -9.82
N HIS A 40 -2.39 1.34 -10.30
CA HIS A 40 -2.82 -0.04 -10.24
C HIS A 40 -1.67 -0.95 -9.83
N ILE A 41 -1.96 -1.89 -8.91
CA ILE A 41 -1.02 -2.88 -8.44
C ILE A 41 -1.68 -4.26 -8.36
N LYS A 42 -0.97 -5.27 -8.89
CA LYS A 42 -1.28 -6.69 -8.64
C LYS A 42 -0.12 -7.35 -7.95
N SER A 43 -0.42 -8.14 -6.93
CA SER A 43 0.58 -8.95 -6.25
C SER A 43 0.03 -10.34 -5.94
N ARG A 44 0.95 -11.28 -5.75
CA ARG A 44 0.63 -12.64 -5.32
C ARG A 44 1.48 -13.06 -4.13
N LEU A 45 0.93 -13.91 -3.31
CA LEU A 45 1.66 -14.69 -2.32
C LEU A 45 1.85 -16.09 -2.89
N ARG A 46 3.12 -16.47 -3.09
CA ARG A 46 3.50 -17.77 -3.66
C ARG A 46 3.17 -18.88 -2.68
N ASP A 47 2.84 -20.04 -3.22
CA ASP A 47 2.57 -21.23 -2.43
C ASP A 47 3.86 -22.02 -2.16
N TRP A 48 4.71 -21.50 -1.29
CA TRP A 48 5.93 -22.18 -0.86
C TRP A 48 5.73 -22.93 0.44
N PRO A 49 6.49 -24.02 0.71
CA PRO A 49 6.45 -24.66 2.02
C PRO A 49 6.68 -23.71 3.19
N SER A 50 7.57 -22.70 3.01
CA SER A 50 7.89 -21.67 4.00
C SER A 50 6.79 -20.61 4.21
N THR A 51 5.82 -20.52 3.31
CA THR A 51 4.67 -19.61 3.46
C THR A 51 3.42 -20.28 4.02
N ARG A 52 3.48 -21.59 4.28
CA ARG A 52 2.36 -22.37 4.83
C ARG A 52 2.42 -22.46 6.35
N ASN A 53 1.26 -22.47 6.97
CA ASN A 53 1.11 -22.79 8.38
C ASN A 53 1.01 -24.33 8.60
N LEU A 54 0.88 -24.75 9.86
CA LEU A 54 0.78 -26.18 10.23
C LEU A 54 -0.46 -26.90 9.65
N HIS A 55 -1.47 -26.15 9.19
CA HIS A 55 -2.68 -26.70 8.56
C HIS A 55 -2.57 -26.75 7.02
N GLY A 56 -1.40 -26.48 6.45
CA GLY A 56 -1.15 -26.49 5.00
C GLY A 56 -1.84 -25.33 4.24
N ALA A 57 -2.27 -24.29 4.94
CA ALA A 57 -2.81 -23.06 4.37
C ALA A 57 -1.76 -21.93 4.46
N GLN A 58 -1.95 -20.87 3.70
CA GLN A 58 -1.09 -19.69 3.77
C GLN A 58 -1.02 -19.13 5.19
N PHE A 59 0.18 -18.79 5.63
CA PHE A 59 0.40 -18.21 6.96
C PHE A 59 -0.23 -16.82 7.06
N GLY A 60 -1.00 -16.58 8.13
CA GLY A 60 -1.73 -15.33 8.33
C GLY A 60 -0.83 -14.08 8.32
N GLY A 61 0.39 -14.20 8.86
CA GLY A 61 1.39 -13.13 8.81
C GLY A 61 1.83 -12.80 7.39
N SER A 62 1.98 -13.80 6.50
CA SER A 62 2.29 -13.58 5.08
C SER A 62 1.10 -12.97 4.32
N LEU A 63 -0.14 -13.37 4.65
CA LEU A 63 -1.35 -12.73 4.12
C LEU A 63 -1.42 -11.26 4.53
N PHE A 64 -1.12 -10.95 5.79
CA PHE A 64 -1.09 -9.57 6.27
C PHE A 64 0.03 -8.76 5.57
N ALA A 65 1.23 -9.31 5.46
CA ALA A 65 2.36 -8.69 4.77
C ALA A 65 2.09 -8.44 3.27
N LEU A 66 1.30 -9.31 2.60
CA LEU A 66 0.90 -9.13 1.20
C LEU A 66 0.15 -7.81 0.99
N THR A 67 -0.59 -7.33 1.99
CA THR A 67 -1.38 -6.10 1.91
C THR A 67 -0.57 -4.84 2.23
N ASP A 68 0.68 -4.97 2.70
CA ASP A 68 1.48 -3.84 3.18
C ASP A 68 1.99 -2.93 2.05
N ALA A 69 2.64 -3.50 1.05
CA ALA A 69 3.22 -2.75 -0.05
C ALA A 69 2.20 -2.45 -1.17
N VAL A 70 1.05 -1.88 -0.83
CA VAL A 70 -0.06 -1.62 -1.76
C VAL A 70 -0.33 -0.12 -1.84
N TYR A 71 -1.29 0.40 -1.11
CA TYR A 71 -1.72 1.80 -1.21
C TYR A 71 -0.62 2.78 -0.84
N ALA A 72 0.18 2.49 0.19
CA ALA A 72 1.30 3.35 0.56
C ALA A 72 2.34 3.47 -0.56
N VAL A 73 2.63 2.38 -1.29
CA VAL A 73 3.53 2.39 -2.46
C VAL A 73 2.93 3.20 -3.59
N MET A 74 1.67 2.94 -3.95
CA MET A 74 0.98 3.64 -5.03
C MET A 74 0.88 5.15 -4.77
N PHE A 75 0.39 5.57 -3.59
CA PHE A 75 0.32 6.99 -3.24
C PHE A 75 1.69 7.66 -3.16
N ASN A 76 2.73 6.97 -2.68
CA ASN A 76 4.10 7.52 -2.72
C ASN A 76 4.59 7.73 -4.15
N GLY A 77 4.23 6.86 -5.10
CA GLY A 77 4.52 7.04 -6.52
C GLY A 77 3.79 8.25 -7.12
N LEU A 78 2.49 8.38 -6.81
CA LEU A 78 1.63 9.42 -7.34
C LEU A 78 1.93 10.82 -6.77
N ILE A 79 1.99 10.94 -5.45
CA ILE A 79 2.00 12.24 -4.75
C ILE A 79 3.15 12.41 -3.75
N GLY A 80 3.98 11.38 -3.56
CA GLY A 80 5.04 11.37 -2.54
C GLY A 80 6.13 12.45 -2.68
N ASN A 81 6.21 13.15 -3.81
CA ASN A 81 7.05 14.33 -3.97
C ASN A 81 6.62 15.49 -3.06
N LYS A 82 5.30 15.71 -2.90
CA LYS A 82 4.70 16.78 -2.10
C LYS A 82 4.16 16.33 -0.75
N TYR A 83 3.89 15.03 -0.60
CA TYR A 83 3.21 14.46 0.57
C TYR A 83 4.11 13.52 1.36
N PHE A 84 3.84 13.43 2.66
CA PHE A 84 4.18 12.28 3.48
C PHE A 84 3.07 11.25 3.33
N VAL A 85 3.43 10.00 3.04
CA VAL A 85 2.49 8.88 2.94
C VAL A 85 3.13 7.66 3.61
N TRP A 86 2.43 7.07 4.59
CA TRP A 86 2.79 5.79 5.22
C TRP A 86 1.57 5.12 5.86
N ASP A 87 1.65 3.83 6.11
CA ASP A 87 0.63 3.13 6.87
C ASP A 87 0.65 3.58 8.33
N LYS A 88 -0.53 3.90 8.87
CA LYS A 88 -0.71 4.28 10.28
C LYS A 88 -1.19 3.09 11.11
N SER A 89 -2.15 2.34 10.61
CA SER A 89 -2.73 1.18 11.25
C SER A 89 -3.31 0.24 10.21
N ALA A 90 -3.46 -1.02 10.58
CA ALA A 90 -4.11 -2.01 9.74
C ALA A 90 -4.83 -3.05 10.58
N HIS A 91 -5.90 -3.62 10.01
CA HIS A 91 -6.64 -4.73 10.53
C HIS A 91 -6.84 -5.75 9.43
N ILE A 92 -6.91 -7.06 9.75
CA ILE A 92 -7.20 -8.11 8.79
C ILE A 92 -8.22 -9.09 9.35
N ASP A 93 -9.23 -9.40 8.54
CA ASP A 93 -10.22 -10.45 8.78
C ASP A 93 -9.91 -11.64 7.87
N PHE A 94 -9.69 -12.81 8.48
CA PHE A 94 -9.47 -14.06 7.76
C PHE A 94 -10.82 -14.74 7.53
N ILE A 95 -11.23 -14.84 6.26
CA ILE A 95 -12.56 -15.35 5.86
C ILE A 95 -12.53 -16.87 5.69
N LYS A 96 -11.49 -17.38 5.00
CA LYS A 96 -11.26 -18.80 4.80
C LYS A 96 -9.78 -19.14 4.69
N PRO A 97 -9.35 -20.38 4.94
CA PRO A 97 -7.97 -20.80 4.71
C PRO A 97 -7.57 -20.61 3.23
N GLY A 98 -6.54 -19.81 2.97
CA GLY A 98 -5.94 -19.70 1.64
C GLY A 98 -5.12 -20.94 1.32
N ARG A 99 -5.50 -21.70 0.30
CA ARG A 99 -4.73 -22.85 -0.19
C ARG A 99 -4.22 -22.59 -1.59
N GLY A 100 -2.95 -22.84 -1.82
CA GLY A 100 -2.29 -22.46 -3.06
C GLY A 100 -1.90 -20.98 -3.09
N GLU A 101 -1.60 -20.45 -4.27
CA GLU A 101 -1.33 -19.01 -4.44
C GLU A 101 -2.58 -18.17 -4.17
N VAL A 102 -2.38 -17.00 -3.56
CA VAL A 102 -3.43 -16.00 -3.38
C VAL A 102 -2.97 -14.66 -3.95
N TYR A 103 -3.92 -13.79 -4.26
CA TYR A 103 -3.72 -12.61 -5.07
C TYR A 103 -4.40 -11.39 -4.45
N ILE A 104 -3.87 -10.22 -4.78
CA ILE A 104 -4.52 -8.92 -4.61
C ILE A 104 -4.50 -8.16 -5.93
N ASP A 105 -5.51 -7.32 -6.12
CA ASP A 105 -5.68 -6.43 -7.27
C ASP A 105 -6.31 -5.13 -6.76
N CYS A 106 -5.55 -4.02 -6.78
CA CYS A 106 -5.96 -2.77 -6.18
C CYS A 106 -5.71 -1.59 -7.13
N THR A 107 -6.65 -0.65 -7.10
CA THR A 107 -6.62 0.56 -7.94
C THR A 107 -6.84 1.80 -7.08
N ILE A 108 -6.13 2.88 -7.39
CA ILE A 108 -6.43 4.24 -6.89
C ILE A 108 -7.30 4.93 -7.92
N THR A 109 -8.52 5.29 -7.53
CA THR A 109 -9.46 6.02 -8.38
C THR A 109 -9.23 7.53 -8.35
N ASP A 110 -9.88 8.26 -9.26
CA ASP A 110 -9.82 9.73 -9.27
C ASP A 110 -10.49 10.32 -8.03
N GLU A 111 -11.57 9.69 -7.54
CA GLU A 111 -12.27 10.07 -6.31
C GLU A 111 -11.36 9.96 -5.10
N MET A 112 -10.61 8.84 -4.97
CA MET A 112 -9.65 8.65 -3.87
C MET A 112 -8.56 9.74 -3.86
N LEU A 113 -8.09 10.16 -5.05
CA LEU A 113 -7.13 11.25 -5.16
C LEU A 113 -7.75 12.62 -4.86
N ALA A 114 -8.97 12.87 -5.33
CA ALA A 114 -9.69 14.10 -5.06
C ALA A 114 -9.93 14.28 -3.55
N ASP A 115 -10.31 13.21 -2.85
CA ASP A 115 -10.48 13.19 -1.39
C ASP A 115 -9.19 13.54 -0.67
N VAL A 116 -8.05 12.98 -1.12
CA VAL A 116 -6.74 13.31 -0.54
C VAL A 116 -6.46 14.80 -0.68
N TYR A 117 -6.66 15.37 -1.88
CA TYR A 117 -6.38 16.79 -2.13
C TYR A 117 -7.32 17.69 -1.33
N GLU A 118 -8.61 17.37 -1.27
CA GLU A 118 -9.60 18.15 -0.53
C GLU A 118 -9.29 18.19 0.98
N HIS A 119 -9.03 17.02 1.57
CA HIS A 119 -8.79 16.93 3.03
C HIS A 119 -7.40 17.42 3.46
N THR A 120 -6.47 17.65 2.53
CA THR A 120 -5.12 18.10 2.85
C THR A 120 -4.82 19.51 2.36
N LYS A 121 -5.75 20.18 1.69
CA LYS A 121 -5.53 21.49 1.04
C LYS A 121 -4.99 22.57 1.98
N ASN A 122 -5.41 22.55 3.24
CA ASN A 122 -4.97 23.49 4.28
C ASN A 122 -3.74 23.01 5.07
N GLY A 123 -3.09 21.91 4.64
CA GLY A 123 -1.93 21.33 5.34
C GLY A 123 -2.28 20.40 6.50
N GLU A 124 -3.53 20.04 6.65
CA GLU A 124 -4.00 19.09 7.66
C GLU A 124 -3.60 17.66 7.29
N LYS A 125 -3.62 16.76 8.28
CA LYS A 125 -3.44 15.32 8.05
C LYS A 125 -4.77 14.72 7.60
N TYR A 126 -4.72 13.81 6.64
CA TYR A 126 -5.84 12.96 6.24
C TYR A 126 -5.53 11.50 6.58
N LEU A 127 -6.50 10.79 7.09
CA LEU A 127 -6.38 9.41 7.55
C LEU A 127 -7.41 8.51 6.84
N PRO A 128 -7.30 8.33 5.51
CA PRO A 128 -8.22 7.46 4.79
C PRO A 128 -7.99 6.00 5.15
N GLU A 129 -9.07 5.23 5.11
CA GLU A 129 -9.05 3.77 5.22
C GLU A 129 -9.36 3.15 3.86
N TYR A 130 -8.51 2.23 3.41
CA TYR A 130 -8.68 1.50 2.17
C TYR A 130 -8.70 0.01 2.42
N GLU A 131 -9.56 -0.69 1.69
CA GLU A 131 -9.70 -2.13 1.75
C GLU A 131 -8.78 -2.81 0.73
N VAL A 132 -8.11 -3.90 1.17
CA VAL A 132 -7.35 -4.81 0.31
C VAL A 132 -7.96 -6.18 0.43
N ARG A 133 -8.62 -6.63 -0.63
CA ARG A 133 -9.19 -7.97 -0.73
C ARG A 133 -8.12 -8.95 -1.19
N ILE A 134 -7.92 -10.04 -0.43
CA ILE A 134 -7.08 -11.18 -0.83
C ILE A 134 -8.00 -12.28 -1.33
N PHE A 135 -7.72 -12.81 -2.53
CA PHE A 135 -8.54 -13.84 -3.16
C PHE A 135 -7.69 -14.98 -3.72
N ASP A 136 -8.28 -16.15 -3.85
CA ASP A 136 -7.64 -17.32 -4.45
C ASP A 136 -7.81 -17.36 -5.98
N LYS A 137 -7.26 -18.38 -6.64
CA LYS A 137 -7.34 -18.57 -8.10
C LYS A 137 -8.75 -18.68 -8.67
N ASN A 138 -9.75 -19.01 -7.82
CA ASN A 138 -11.15 -19.11 -8.22
C ASN A 138 -11.88 -17.78 -8.05
N GLY A 139 -11.20 -16.75 -7.52
CA GLY A 139 -11.79 -15.46 -7.20
C GLY A 139 -12.48 -15.40 -5.83
N ASP A 140 -12.43 -16.47 -5.04
CA ASP A 140 -13.03 -16.48 -3.71
C ASP A 140 -12.20 -15.68 -2.70
N THR A 141 -12.86 -14.92 -1.85
CA THR A 141 -12.20 -14.12 -0.82
C THR A 141 -11.59 -15.01 0.27
N VAL A 142 -10.29 -14.83 0.51
CA VAL A 142 -9.52 -15.51 1.56
C VAL A 142 -9.42 -14.63 2.80
N ALA A 143 -9.13 -13.35 2.62
CA ALA A 143 -9.05 -12.38 3.71
C ALA A 143 -9.35 -10.97 3.17
N ILE A 144 -9.71 -10.07 4.09
CA ILE A 144 -9.91 -8.65 3.82
C ILE A 144 -9.08 -7.87 4.83
N ALA A 145 -8.19 -7.01 4.32
CA ALA A 145 -7.44 -6.09 5.17
C ALA A 145 -7.92 -4.66 4.99
N LYS A 146 -8.05 -3.93 6.09
CA LYS A 146 -8.31 -2.49 6.12
C LYS A 146 -7.03 -1.78 6.51
N ARG A 147 -6.58 -0.84 5.69
CA ARG A 147 -5.35 -0.08 5.86
C ARG A 147 -5.64 1.40 6.01
N THR A 148 -5.36 1.94 7.19
CA THR A 148 -5.43 3.39 7.41
C THR A 148 -4.10 4.02 7.04
N LEU A 149 -4.09 4.92 6.06
CA LEU A 149 -2.91 5.68 5.71
C LEU A 149 -2.83 6.99 6.51
N TYR A 150 -1.63 7.47 6.72
CA TYR A 150 -1.34 8.85 7.09
C TYR A 150 -0.88 9.58 5.85
N ILE A 151 -1.65 10.59 5.42
CA ILE A 151 -1.33 11.44 4.26
C ILE A 151 -1.32 12.89 4.74
N ARG A 152 -0.24 13.62 4.44
CA ARG A 152 -0.12 15.04 4.78
C ARG A 152 0.85 15.78 3.87
N LEU A 153 0.54 17.01 3.48
CA LEU A 153 1.48 17.88 2.78
C LEU A 153 2.79 18.05 3.59
N LYS A 154 3.91 17.96 2.92
CA LYS A 154 5.22 18.30 3.51
C LYS A 154 5.26 19.79 3.88
N PRO A 155 5.99 20.19 4.93
CA PRO A 155 5.99 21.58 5.40
C PRO A 155 6.21 22.64 4.32
N SER A 156 7.08 22.34 3.35
CA SER A 156 7.39 23.26 2.23
C SER A 156 6.24 23.48 1.23
N PHE A 157 5.20 22.65 1.30
CA PHE A 157 4.03 22.73 0.39
C PHE A 157 2.74 23.10 1.12
N ARG A 158 2.80 23.30 2.44
CA ARG A 158 1.63 23.76 3.21
C ARG A 158 1.37 25.23 2.95
N PRO A 159 0.09 25.67 2.93
CA PRO A 159 -0.25 27.08 2.95
C PRO A 159 0.46 27.77 4.13
N LYS A 160 0.97 28.95 3.92
CA LYS A 160 1.43 29.80 5.04
C LYS A 160 0.20 30.16 5.85
N ALA A 161 0.26 29.99 7.18
CA ALA A 161 -0.77 30.55 8.04
C ALA A 161 -0.86 32.05 7.73
N GLU A 162 -2.05 32.53 7.38
CA GLU A 162 -2.28 33.97 7.30
C GLU A 162 -1.88 34.55 8.66
N SER A 163 -0.90 35.43 8.66
CA SER A 163 -0.54 36.20 9.85
C SER A 163 -1.80 36.98 10.25
N GLN A 164 -2.41 36.61 11.38
CA GLN A 164 -3.46 37.45 11.95
C GLN A 164 -2.90 38.88 12.03
N PRO A 165 -3.63 39.90 11.53
CA PRO A 165 -3.21 41.29 11.73
C PRO A 165 -3.09 41.54 13.25
N PRO A 166 -2.11 42.28 13.69
CA PRO A 166 -1.98 42.65 15.09
C PRO A 166 -3.26 43.35 15.57
N ALA A 167 -3.78 42.92 16.72
CA ALA A 167 -4.93 43.53 17.37
C ALA A 167 -4.63 44.97 17.82
#